data_f0b0568773b5e2fa45c55de2ccd6b965
#
_entry.id   f0b0568773b5e2fa45c55de2ccd6b965
#
_cell.length_a   1.000
_cell.length_b   1.000
_cell.length_c   1.000
_cell.angle_alpha   90.00
_cell.angle_beta   90.00
_cell.angle_gamma   90.00
#
_symmetry.space_group_name_H-M   'P 1'
#
loop_
_entity.id
_entity.type
_entity.pdbx_description
1 polymer ?
#
loop_
_entity_poly.entity_id
_entity_poly.type
_entity_poly.pdbx_seq_one_letter_code
_entity_poly.pdbx_strand_id
1 'polypeptide(L)'
;MANLDDNRRAIDEAALLGTDVLVLVCGGLSGQNLEDARTAVLGGIETLIPYAKAAGVRLAIEPLHPMFAADRSVVVSLKQANDMVESLSYEVGVIVDVYHVWWDPELYHEIARASGHILGFHVNDWVVPITDTLTSRGMMGDGVIDIRRITGAVEKAGYKGAIEVEILNDRLWDTPASEVLSTIRNRFAAHV
;
A
#
# COMPACT_ATOMS: atom_id res chain seq x y z
N MET A 1 17.90 15.54 5.59
CA MET A 1 18.37 15.73 4.21
C MET A 1 18.62 14.39 3.52
N ALA A 2 19.33 13.43 4.11
CA ALA A 2 19.59 12.12 3.48
C ALA A 2 18.32 11.41 2.97
N ASN A 3 17.22 11.37 3.76
CA ASN A 3 15.99 10.71 3.35
C ASN A 3 15.30 11.36 2.13
N LEU A 4 15.38 12.68 1.95
CA LEU A 4 14.79 13.35 0.78
C LEU A 4 15.60 13.03 -0.49
N ASP A 5 16.93 12.95 -0.39
CA ASP A 5 17.79 12.63 -1.54
C ASP A 5 17.63 11.17 -1.96
N ASP A 6 17.44 10.25 -1.00
CA ASP A 6 17.12 8.85 -1.29
C ASP A 6 15.75 8.70 -1.99
N ASN A 7 14.73 9.44 -1.53
CA ASN A 7 13.42 9.44 -2.18
C ASN A 7 13.47 10.07 -3.59
N ARG A 8 14.24 11.15 -3.80
CA ARG A 8 14.44 11.70 -5.15
C ARG A 8 15.08 10.69 -6.08
N ARG A 9 16.10 9.96 -5.60
CA ARG A 9 16.73 8.89 -6.38
C ARG A 9 15.72 7.78 -6.73
N ALA A 10 14.84 7.38 -5.80
CA ALA A 10 13.80 6.41 -6.08
C ALA A 10 12.79 6.92 -7.14
N ILE A 11 12.46 8.23 -7.12
CA ILE A 11 11.63 8.86 -8.15
C ILE A 11 12.34 8.81 -9.52
N ASP A 12 13.63 9.12 -9.58
CA ASP A 12 14.42 9.05 -10.83
C ASP A 12 14.48 7.63 -11.38
N GLU A 13 14.67 6.64 -10.51
CA GLU A 13 14.68 5.22 -10.89
C GLU A 13 13.29 4.78 -11.40
N ALA A 14 12.19 5.18 -10.73
CA ALA A 14 10.83 4.92 -11.19
C ALA A 14 10.57 5.50 -12.58
N ALA A 15 10.96 6.76 -12.80
CA ALA A 15 10.85 7.43 -14.10
C ALA A 15 11.66 6.71 -15.19
N LEU A 16 12.90 6.30 -14.87
CA LEU A 16 13.79 5.57 -15.80
C LEU A 16 13.19 4.20 -16.19
N LEU A 17 12.56 3.51 -15.25
CA LEU A 17 11.88 2.23 -15.48
C LEU A 17 10.53 2.38 -16.19
N GLY A 18 10.05 3.59 -16.37
CA GLY A 18 8.73 3.85 -16.97
C GLY A 18 7.56 3.54 -16.05
N THR A 19 7.80 3.51 -14.74
CA THR A 19 6.76 3.37 -13.72
C THR A 19 6.14 4.74 -13.44
N ASP A 20 4.82 4.83 -13.48
CA ASP A 20 4.09 6.09 -13.26
C ASP A 20 3.62 6.29 -11.80
N VAL A 21 3.82 5.29 -10.94
CA VAL A 21 3.46 5.33 -9.50
C VAL A 21 4.63 4.85 -8.66
N LEU A 22 4.98 5.62 -7.62
CA LEU A 22 5.92 5.23 -6.57
C LEU A 22 5.18 5.10 -5.24
N VAL A 23 5.21 3.90 -4.65
CA VAL A 23 4.58 3.58 -3.37
C VAL A 23 5.43 4.13 -2.23
N LEU A 24 4.80 4.82 -1.28
CA LEU A 24 5.43 5.39 -0.10
C LEU A 24 5.03 4.60 1.16
N VAL A 25 5.97 3.83 1.69
CA VAL A 25 5.93 3.32 3.07
C VAL A 25 6.56 4.38 3.97
N CYS A 26 5.75 5.00 4.81
CA CYS A 26 6.05 6.32 5.40
C CYS A 26 7.02 6.33 6.60
N GLY A 27 7.70 5.21 6.88
CA GLY A 27 8.66 5.12 7.99
C GLY A 27 8.02 5.05 9.38
N GLY A 28 8.76 4.47 10.34
CA GLY A 28 8.35 4.35 11.74
C GLY A 28 8.70 5.60 12.57
N LEU A 29 8.61 5.47 13.90
CA LEU A 29 8.72 6.60 14.82
C LEU A 29 10.09 7.29 14.86
N SER A 30 11.18 6.58 14.59
CA SER A 30 12.56 7.12 14.58
C SER A 30 12.91 7.95 15.84
N GLY A 31 12.40 7.55 17.00
CA GLY A 31 12.64 8.23 18.29
C GLY A 31 11.76 9.46 18.55
N GLN A 32 10.80 9.77 17.67
CA GLN A 32 9.81 10.84 17.85
C GLN A 32 8.51 10.29 18.46
N ASN A 33 7.64 11.18 18.94
CA ASN A 33 6.27 10.78 19.20
C ASN A 33 5.48 10.63 17.89
N LEU A 34 4.32 9.98 17.97
CA LEU A 34 3.55 9.60 16.78
C LEU A 34 3.01 10.81 16.00
N GLU A 35 2.66 11.89 16.66
CA GLU A 35 2.13 13.11 16.05
C GLU A 35 3.21 13.88 15.29
N ASP A 36 4.38 14.05 15.90
CA ASP A 36 5.53 14.69 15.24
C ASP A 36 6.02 13.89 14.04
N ALA A 37 6.05 12.55 14.15
CA ALA A 37 6.45 11.67 13.07
C ALA A 37 5.48 11.78 11.87
N ARG A 38 4.17 11.84 12.11
CA ARG A 38 3.14 12.04 11.06
C ARG A 38 3.26 13.41 10.39
N THR A 39 3.52 14.44 11.18
CA THR A 39 3.76 15.80 10.66
C THR A 39 5.02 15.83 9.78
N ALA A 40 6.09 15.17 10.20
CA ALA A 40 7.31 15.07 9.41
C ALA A 40 7.11 14.31 8.08
N VAL A 41 6.33 13.24 8.10
CA VAL A 41 5.96 12.49 6.88
C VAL A 41 5.19 13.39 5.91
N LEU A 42 4.16 14.10 6.38
CA LEU A 42 3.36 15.00 5.55
C LEU A 42 4.23 16.07 4.88
N GLY A 43 5.08 16.76 5.66
CA GLY A 43 6.00 17.79 5.14
C GLY A 43 7.05 17.20 4.18
N GLY A 44 7.50 15.97 4.41
CA GLY A 44 8.40 15.25 3.51
C GLY A 44 7.75 14.98 2.15
N ILE A 45 6.53 14.47 2.14
CA ILE A 45 5.75 14.21 0.91
C ILE A 45 5.50 15.51 0.16
N GLU A 46 5.03 16.58 0.85
CA GLU A 46 4.81 17.90 0.25
C GLU A 46 6.07 18.41 -0.48
N THR A 47 7.24 18.22 0.13
CA THR A 47 8.53 18.61 -0.46
C THR A 47 8.88 17.79 -1.71
N LEU A 48 8.44 16.54 -1.81
CA LEU A 48 8.73 15.66 -2.95
C LEU A 48 7.77 15.86 -4.13
N ILE A 49 6.56 16.36 -3.93
CA ILE A 49 5.52 16.51 -4.96
C ILE A 49 6.04 17.24 -6.22
N PRO A 50 6.68 18.43 -6.12
CA PRO A 50 7.15 19.13 -7.31
C PRO A 50 8.19 18.33 -8.10
N TYR A 51 9.04 17.59 -7.39
CA TYR A 51 10.07 16.76 -8.01
C TYR A 51 9.46 15.55 -8.74
N ALA A 52 8.58 14.82 -8.09
CA ALA A 52 7.88 13.68 -8.67
C ALA A 52 7.04 14.09 -9.89
N LYS A 53 6.34 15.22 -9.80
CA LYS A 53 5.56 15.79 -10.91
C LYS A 53 6.43 16.13 -12.13
N ALA A 54 7.61 16.72 -11.91
CA ALA A 54 8.57 17.01 -12.97
C ALA A 54 9.14 15.74 -13.64
N ALA A 55 9.28 14.66 -12.87
CA ALA A 55 9.70 13.35 -13.35
C ALA A 55 8.58 12.52 -14.02
N GLY A 56 7.32 12.98 -13.95
CA GLY A 56 6.16 12.24 -14.47
C GLY A 56 5.74 11.06 -13.58
N VAL A 57 6.16 11.02 -12.32
CA VAL A 57 5.87 9.96 -11.36
C VAL A 57 4.86 10.46 -10.33
N ARG A 58 3.80 9.69 -10.08
CA ARG A 58 2.83 9.97 -9.01
C ARG A 58 3.26 9.28 -7.72
N LEU A 59 3.10 9.95 -6.59
CA LEU A 59 3.35 9.38 -5.28
C LEU A 59 2.06 8.77 -4.72
N ALA A 60 2.14 7.59 -4.11
CA ALA A 60 1.00 6.92 -3.50
C ALA A 60 1.32 6.49 -2.07
N ILE A 61 0.53 6.95 -1.10
CA ILE A 61 0.69 6.61 0.31
C ILE A 61 0.08 5.22 0.54
N GLU A 62 0.88 4.30 1.07
CA GLU A 62 0.41 3.01 1.53
C GLU A 62 0.26 3.01 3.05
N PRO A 63 -0.98 2.98 3.57
CA PRO A 63 -1.19 2.77 4.99
C PRO A 63 -0.86 1.32 5.35
N LEU A 64 -0.03 1.12 6.37
CA LEU A 64 0.26 -0.22 6.88
C LEU A 64 -0.68 -0.60 8.02
N HIS A 65 -0.73 -1.89 8.35
CA HIS A 65 -1.47 -2.38 9.51
C HIS A 65 -0.95 -1.71 10.80
N PRO A 66 -1.81 -1.35 11.77
CA PRO A 66 -1.41 -0.64 13.00
C PRO A 66 -0.28 -1.29 13.79
N MET A 67 -0.08 -2.60 13.66
CA MET A 67 1.04 -3.30 14.31
C MET A 67 2.41 -2.80 13.87
N PHE A 68 2.50 -2.14 12.72
CA PHE A 68 3.73 -1.60 12.15
C PHE A 68 3.99 -0.13 12.47
N ALA A 69 3.16 0.49 13.34
CA ALA A 69 3.24 1.93 13.62
C ALA A 69 4.60 2.36 14.19
N ALA A 70 5.25 1.50 14.97
CA ALA A 70 6.49 1.85 15.65
C ALA A 70 7.72 1.80 14.74
N ASP A 71 7.76 0.86 13.80
CA ASP A 71 9.00 0.48 13.10
C ASP A 71 8.95 0.62 11.59
N ARG A 72 7.76 0.61 10.96
CA ARG A 72 7.64 0.62 9.50
C ARG A 72 6.86 1.79 8.92
N SER A 73 5.69 2.11 9.45
CA SER A 73 4.88 3.23 8.95
C SER A 73 4.01 3.82 10.04
N VAL A 74 4.10 5.13 10.22
CA VAL A 74 3.21 5.88 11.13
C VAL A 74 1.85 6.17 10.51
N VAL A 75 1.66 5.91 9.22
CA VAL A 75 0.37 5.94 8.51
C VAL A 75 -0.22 4.55 8.56
N VAL A 76 -1.32 4.37 9.34
CA VAL A 76 -1.79 3.04 9.75
C VAL A 76 -3.28 2.80 9.49
N SER A 77 -3.93 3.66 8.72
CA SER A 77 -5.30 3.44 8.23
C SER A 77 -5.53 4.16 6.92
N LEU A 78 -6.47 3.65 6.13
CA LEU A 78 -6.86 4.29 4.87
C LEU A 78 -7.45 5.69 5.11
N LYS A 79 -8.19 5.87 6.23
CA LYS A 79 -8.67 7.19 6.65
C LYS A 79 -7.53 8.20 6.80
N GLN A 80 -6.47 7.81 7.49
CA GLN A 80 -5.32 8.69 7.71
C GLN A 80 -4.62 9.03 6.38
N ALA A 81 -4.45 8.05 5.49
CA ALA A 81 -3.89 8.28 4.16
C ALA A 81 -4.78 9.23 3.34
N ASN A 82 -6.10 9.07 3.36
CA ASN A 82 -7.05 9.96 2.70
C ASN A 82 -6.98 11.40 3.26
N ASP A 83 -6.91 11.57 4.60
CA ASP A 83 -6.76 12.88 5.24
C ASP A 83 -5.48 13.59 4.73
N MET A 84 -4.38 12.85 4.56
CA MET A 84 -3.13 13.39 4.01
C MET A 84 -3.26 13.75 2.53
N VAL A 85 -3.87 12.88 1.72
CA VAL A 85 -4.13 13.16 0.28
C VAL A 85 -4.94 14.43 0.10
N GLU A 86 -6.01 14.62 0.87
CA GLU A 86 -6.82 15.83 0.84
C GLU A 86 -6.02 17.07 1.24
N SER A 87 -5.22 17.00 2.31
CA SER A 87 -4.38 18.12 2.77
C SER A 87 -3.31 18.50 1.75
N LEU A 88 -2.85 17.56 0.93
CA LEU A 88 -1.92 17.75 -0.18
C LEU A 88 -2.62 18.11 -1.51
N SER A 89 -3.87 18.55 -1.46
CA SER A 89 -4.66 18.98 -2.62
C SER A 89 -4.75 17.92 -3.73
N TYR A 90 -4.78 16.65 -3.35
CA TYR A 90 -4.89 15.49 -4.24
C TYR A 90 -3.75 15.35 -5.27
N GLU A 91 -2.59 15.93 -4.99
CA GLU A 91 -1.38 15.76 -5.83
C GLU A 91 -0.73 14.37 -5.63
N VAL A 92 -1.18 13.61 -4.63
CA VAL A 92 -0.78 12.22 -4.34
C VAL A 92 -2.01 11.33 -4.26
N GLY A 93 -1.82 10.01 -4.32
CA GLY A 93 -2.91 9.06 -4.13
C GLY A 93 -2.64 8.08 -3.00
N VAL A 94 -3.45 7.02 -2.94
CA VAL A 94 -3.36 5.95 -1.96
C VAL A 94 -3.17 4.59 -2.61
N ILE A 95 -2.52 3.69 -1.90
CA ILE A 95 -2.54 2.25 -2.18
C ILE A 95 -3.54 1.58 -1.23
N VAL A 96 -4.32 0.67 -1.75
CA VAL A 96 -5.16 -0.23 -0.96
C VAL A 96 -4.52 -1.61 -0.97
N ASP A 97 -3.80 -1.99 0.09
CA ASP A 97 -3.37 -3.36 0.32
C ASP A 97 -4.32 -4.03 1.30
N VAL A 98 -4.97 -5.10 0.86
CA VAL A 98 -5.96 -5.81 1.70
C VAL A 98 -5.37 -6.27 3.02
N TYR A 99 -4.07 -6.66 3.07
CA TYR A 99 -3.39 -7.10 4.30
C TYR A 99 -3.36 -6.04 5.38
N HIS A 100 -3.30 -4.80 4.97
CA HIS A 100 -3.12 -3.68 5.89
C HIS A 100 -4.42 -3.04 6.33
N VAL A 101 -5.51 -3.21 5.56
CA VAL A 101 -6.75 -2.45 5.79
C VAL A 101 -7.99 -3.32 6.07
N TRP A 102 -7.95 -4.65 5.88
CA TRP A 102 -9.12 -5.53 6.00
C TRP A 102 -9.87 -5.46 7.33
N TRP A 103 -9.18 -5.16 8.40
CA TRP A 103 -9.66 -5.10 9.78
C TRP A 103 -10.45 -3.82 10.11
N ASP A 104 -10.31 -2.77 9.28
CA ASP A 104 -10.86 -1.44 9.58
C ASP A 104 -12.39 -1.43 9.37
N PRO A 105 -13.19 -1.11 10.40
CA PRO A 105 -14.64 -1.02 10.27
C PRO A 105 -15.09 0.06 9.27
N GLU A 106 -14.29 1.10 9.04
CA GLU A 106 -14.59 2.18 8.09
C GLU A 106 -14.05 1.92 6.67
N LEU A 107 -13.47 0.73 6.41
CA LEU A 107 -12.77 0.41 5.17
C LEU A 107 -13.56 0.79 3.91
N TYR A 108 -14.81 0.36 3.80
CA TYR A 108 -15.62 0.59 2.59
C TYR A 108 -16.02 2.05 2.42
N HIS A 109 -16.18 2.79 3.51
CA HIS A 109 -16.38 4.23 3.48
C HIS A 109 -15.13 4.94 2.96
N GLU A 110 -13.96 4.57 3.46
CA GLU A 110 -12.70 5.18 3.10
C GLU A 110 -12.24 4.80 1.67
N ILE A 111 -12.55 3.59 1.18
CA ILE A 111 -12.37 3.23 -0.23
C ILE A 111 -13.23 4.13 -1.13
N ALA A 112 -14.49 4.34 -0.77
CA ALA A 112 -15.38 5.22 -1.54
C ALA A 112 -14.91 6.68 -1.53
N ARG A 113 -14.38 7.16 -0.38
CA ARG A 113 -13.78 8.49 -0.23
C ARG A 113 -12.54 8.67 -1.12
N ALA A 114 -11.73 7.62 -1.28
CA ALA A 114 -10.54 7.62 -2.13
C ALA A 114 -10.84 7.58 -3.64
N SER A 115 -12.12 7.67 -4.05
CA SER A 115 -12.52 7.60 -5.46
C SER A 115 -11.72 8.56 -6.34
N GLY A 116 -11.12 8.03 -7.43
CA GLY A 116 -10.26 8.77 -8.36
C GLY A 116 -8.81 8.95 -7.89
N HIS A 117 -8.48 8.56 -6.64
CA HIS A 117 -7.14 8.72 -6.05
C HIS A 117 -6.52 7.41 -5.61
N ILE A 118 -7.16 6.26 -5.86
CA ILE A 118 -6.55 4.94 -5.68
C ILE A 118 -5.57 4.72 -6.84
N LEU A 119 -4.28 4.58 -6.53
CA LEU A 119 -3.21 4.42 -7.51
C LEU A 119 -2.65 2.99 -7.58
N GLY A 120 -2.97 2.15 -6.62
CA GLY A 120 -2.61 0.73 -6.61
C GLY A 120 -3.56 -0.08 -5.74
N PHE A 121 -3.69 -1.35 -6.06
CA PHE A 121 -4.49 -2.31 -5.30
C PHE A 121 -3.73 -3.62 -5.18
N HIS A 122 -3.41 -4.01 -3.94
CA HIS A 122 -2.63 -5.20 -3.63
C HIS A 122 -3.50 -6.24 -2.94
N VAL A 123 -3.35 -7.52 -3.34
CA VAL A 123 -4.13 -8.65 -2.83
C VAL A 123 -3.22 -9.77 -2.32
N ASN A 124 -3.62 -10.33 -1.21
CA ASN A 124 -3.03 -11.43 -0.48
C ASN A 124 -4.08 -11.92 0.52
N ASP A 125 -3.71 -12.66 1.56
CA ASP A 125 -4.65 -13.03 2.61
C ASP A 125 -4.02 -13.00 4.01
N TRP A 126 -4.87 -12.87 5.03
CA TRP A 126 -4.50 -12.91 6.43
C TRP A 126 -4.81 -14.28 7.01
N VAL A 127 -3.79 -15.10 7.20
CA VAL A 127 -3.95 -16.45 7.75
C VAL A 127 -4.13 -16.42 9.27
N VAL A 128 -4.86 -17.41 9.79
CA VAL A 128 -5.10 -17.57 11.22
C VAL A 128 -4.75 -19.00 11.65
N PRO A 129 -3.90 -19.20 12.65
CA PRO A 129 -3.14 -18.18 13.39
C PRO A 129 -2.02 -17.55 12.53
N ILE A 130 -1.76 -16.26 12.75
CA ILE A 130 -0.59 -15.61 12.16
C ILE A 130 0.67 -16.10 12.89
N THR A 131 1.70 -16.48 12.16
CA THR A 131 2.96 -16.97 12.72
C THR A 131 4.06 -15.92 12.70
N ASP A 132 4.04 -15.05 11.72
CA ASP A 132 4.90 -13.89 11.57
C ASP A 132 4.12 -12.77 10.91
N THR A 133 4.26 -11.54 11.39
CA THR A 133 3.49 -10.39 10.90
C THR A 133 3.93 -9.90 9.51
N LEU A 134 5.15 -10.21 9.10
CA LEU A 134 5.71 -9.79 7.83
C LEU A 134 5.72 -10.92 6.81
N THR A 135 6.21 -12.11 7.19
CA THR A 135 6.55 -13.20 6.27
C THR A 135 5.59 -14.38 6.32
N SER A 136 4.36 -14.17 6.80
CA SER A 136 3.33 -15.23 6.81
C SER A 136 2.03 -14.82 6.11
N ARG A 137 2.09 -13.89 5.13
CA ARG A 137 0.93 -13.57 4.30
C ARG A 137 0.45 -14.80 3.55
N GLY A 138 -0.86 -14.99 3.48
CA GLY A 138 -1.49 -16.10 2.76
C GLY A 138 -1.67 -15.83 1.27
N MET A 139 -1.80 -16.90 0.50
CA MET A 139 -2.34 -16.84 -0.86
C MET A 139 -3.83 -16.49 -0.78
N MET A 140 -4.37 -15.79 -1.78
CA MET A 140 -5.79 -15.43 -1.82
C MET A 140 -6.67 -16.65 -1.56
N GLY A 141 -7.53 -16.56 -0.54
CA GLY A 141 -8.41 -17.64 -0.08
C GLY A 141 -7.83 -18.60 0.96
N ASP A 142 -6.62 -18.35 1.48
CA ASP A 142 -6.04 -19.13 2.59
C ASP A 142 -6.40 -18.56 3.96
N GLY A 143 -6.94 -17.36 4.02
CA GLY A 143 -7.19 -16.64 5.27
C GLY A 143 -8.63 -16.17 5.43
N VAL A 144 -8.77 -14.99 6.06
CA VAL A 144 -10.06 -14.48 6.53
C VAL A 144 -10.52 -13.21 5.81
N ILE A 145 -9.76 -12.69 4.84
CA ILE A 145 -10.09 -11.45 4.15
C ILE A 145 -11.19 -11.69 3.12
N ASP A 146 -12.25 -10.89 3.15
CA ASP A 146 -13.26 -10.86 2.09
C ASP A 146 -12.74 -10.07 0.87
N ILE A 147 -11.76 -10.67 0.17
CA ILE A 147 -11.02 -10.03 -0.94
C ILE A 147 -11.99 -9.59 -2.04
N ARG A 148 -12.95 -10.44 -2.43
CA ARG A 148 -13.94 -10.10 -3.47
C ARG A 148 -14.74 -8.86 -3.16
N ARG A 149 -15.17 -8.72 -1.92
CA ARG A 149 -15.94 -7.56 -1.51
C ARG A 149 -15.10 -6.29 -1.54
N ILE A 150 -13.83 -6.39 -1.14
CA ILE A 150 -12.89 -5.25 -1.20
C ILE A 150 -12.60 -4.90 -2.66
N THR A 151 -12.33 -5.89 -3.52
CA THR A 151 -12.13 -5.71 -4.97
C THR A 151 -13.31 -4.97 -5.60
N GLY A 152 -14.54 -5.45 -5.36
CA GLY A 152 -15.74 -4.79 -5.87
C GLY A 152 -15.92 -3.35 -5.37
N ALA A 153 -15.48 -3.03 -4.14
CA ALA A 153 -15.51 -1.67 -3.62
C ALA A 153 -14.45 -0.78 -4.31
N VAL A 154 -13.25 -1.28 -4.52
CA VAL A 154 -12.14 -0.59 -5.20
C VAL A 154 -12.49 -0.32 -6.67
N GLU A 155 -13.06 -1.29 -7.37
CA GLU A 155 -13.55 -1.11 -8.74
C GLU A 155 -14.68 -0.09 -8.82
N LYS A 156 -15.64 -0.14 -7.88
CA LYS A 156 -16.74 0.83 -7.78
C LYS A 156 -16.22 2.25 -7.49
N ALA A 157 -15.12 2.39 -6.75
CA ALA A 157 -14.44 3.67 -6.54
C ALA A 157 -13.69 4.19 -7.80
N GLY A 158 -13.74 3.44 -8.90
CA GLY A 158 -13.21 3.85 -10.20
C GLY A 158 -11.80 3.37 -10.53
N TYR A 159 -11.18 2.55 -9.69
CA TYR A 159 -9.88 1.96 -9.99
C TYR A 159 -9.97 0.98 -11.15
N LYS A 160 -9.07 1.12 -12.12
CA LYS A 160 -8.99 0.27 -13.32
C LYS A 160 -7.56 -0.17 -13.63
N GLY A 161 -6.66 0.05 -12.68
CA GLY A 161 -5.26 -0.36 -12.81
C GLY A 161 -5.05 -1.86 -12.63
N ALA A 162 -3.81 -2.29 -12.67
CA ALA A 162 -3.42 -3.66 -12.38
C ALA A 162 -3.69 -3.99 -10.89
N ILE A 163 -4.09 -5.22 -10.62
CA ILE A 163 -4.19 -5.75 -9.27
C ILE A 163 -2.90 -6.54 -9.01
N GLU A 164 -2.15 -6.13 -8.00
CA GLU A 164 -0.89 -6.75 -7.64
C GLU A 164 -1.09 -7.86 -6.60
N VAL A 165 -0.46 -9.01 -6.82
CA VAL A 165 -0.42 -10.09 -5.83
C VAL A 165 0.88 -9.94 -5.04
N GLU A 166 0.77 -9.45 -3.81
CA GLU A 166 1.90 -9.17 -2.93
C GLU A 166 1.91 -10.11 -1.72
N ILE A 167 2.69 -11.19 -1.80
CA ILE A 167 2.74 -12.22 -0.76
C ILE A 167 4.16 -12.37 -0.22
N LEU A 168 4.43 -11.72 0.91
CA LEU A 168 5.66 -11.94 1.66
C LEU A 168 5.48 -13.20 2.51
N ASN A 169 6.09 -14.32 2.06
CA ASN A 169 5.95 -15.61 2.71
C ASN A 169 7.18 -16.49 2.48
N ASP A 170 7.89 -16.82 3.55
CA ASP A 170 9.13 -17.61 3.50
C ASP A 170 8.96 -18.95 2.80
N ARG A 171 7.81 -19.61 2.98
CA ARG A 171 7.54 -20.91 2.34
C ARG A 171 7.32 -20.78 0.82
N LEU A 172 6.71 -19.69 0.38
CA LEU A 172 6.52 -19.44 -1.05
C LEU A 172 7.84 -19.12 -1.74
N TRP A 173 8.76 -18.45 -1.07
CA TRP A 173 10.09 -18.14 -1.63
C TRP A 173 10.93 -19.38 -1.86
N ASP A 174 10.70 -20.47 -1.09
CA ASP A 174 11.35 -21.76 -1.29
C ASP A 174 10.65 -22.64 -2.36
N THR A 175 9.50 -22.20 -2.89
CA THR A 175 8.73 -22.93 -3.89
C THR A 175 9.13 -22.53 -5.31
N PRO A 176 9.22 -23.46 -6.28
CA PRO A 176 9.53 -23.11 -7.66
C PRO A 176 8.56 -22.06 -8.24
N ALA A 177 9.09 -21.01 -8.85
CA ALA A 177 8.31 -19.86 -9.34
C ALA A 177 7.15 -20.25 -10.27
N SER A 178 7.33 -21.29 -11.11
CA SER A 178 6.28 -21.79 -12.01
C SER A 178 5.08 -22.37 -11.26
N GLU A 179 5.30 -23.02 -10.11
CA GLU A 179 4.24 -23.58 -9.26
C GLU A 179 3.52 -22.45 -8.53
N VAL A 180 4.26 -21.48 -8.00
CA VAL A 180 3.70 -20.27 -7.34
C VAL A 180 2.83 -19.50 -8.33
N LEU A 181 3.31 -19.24 -9.56
CA LEU A 181 2.55 -18.52 -10.58
C LEU A 181 1.28 -19.28 -11.01
N SER A 182 1.34 -20.61 -11.11
CA SER A 182 0.16 -21.43 -11.39
C SER A 182 -0.88 -21.31 -10.28
N THR A 183 -0.43 -21.37 -9.02
CA THR A 183 -1.28 -21.21 -7.84
C THR A 183 -1.90 -19.80 -7.79
N ILE A 184 -1.10 -18.75 -8.00
CA ILE A 184 -1.58 -17.36 -8.06
C ILE A 184 -2.72 -17.22 -9.08
N ARG A 185 -2.55 -17.70 -10.31
CA ARG A 185 -3.58 -17.61 -11.37
C ARG A 185 -4.89 -18.26 -10.96
N ASN A 186 -4.82 -19.47 -10.39
CA ASN A 186 -6.01 -20.21 -9.97
C ASN A 186 -6.72 -19.49 -8.79
N ARG A 187 -5.96 -19.04 -7.81
CA ARG A 187 -6.48 -18.36 -6.63
C ARG A 187 -7.00 -16.97 -6.97
N PHE A 188 -6.33 -16.23 -7.82
CA PHE A 188 -6.81 -14.93 -8.30
C PHE A 188 -8.20 -15.06 -8.95
N ALA A 189 -8.35 -15.98 -9.90
CA ALA A 189 -9.64 -16.21 -10.57
C ALA A 189 -10.75 -16.68 -9.62
N ALA A 190 -10.40 -17.34 -8.51
CA ALA A 190 -11.35 -17.89 -7.56
C ALA A 190 -11.73 -16.90 -6.44
N HIS A 191 -10.87 -15.93 -6.08
CA HIS A 191 -11.02 -15.14 -4.86
C HIS A 191 -10.92 -13.62 -5.07
N VAL A 192 -10.45 -13.16 -6.20
CA VAL A 192 -10.37 -11.75 -6.60
C VAL A 192 -11.42 -11.42 -7.66
#